data_1ed05c64b5372caafe4425368bf0047a
#
_entry.id   1ed05c64b5372caafe4425368bf0047a
#
_cell.length_a   1.000
_cell.length_b   1.000
_cell.length_c   1.000
_cell.angle_alpha   90.00
_cell.angle_beta   90.00
_cell.angle_gamma   90.00
#
_symmetry.space_group_name_H-M   'P 1'
#
loop_
_entity.id
_entity.type
_entity.pdbx_description
1 polymer ?
#
loop_
_entity_poly.entity_id
_entity_poly.type
_entity_poly.pdbx_seq_one_letter_code
_entity_poly.pdbx_strand_id
1 'polypeptide(L)'
;MNTPTTLDADQVAHLRSWEGRSETLADEIVAAPLRGQSALLDRDDPRQAAGSDVPPLWHWLYFLPQAPQSQIGPDGHPLRGGFLPPVPLPRRMWAGGRLQWQTDNPLRVGDAAQKHSRIASVKHKSGRTGDLLFVEVEHAFSNAQGLCLTETHDIVYRAAAVPGAPEVPPTAAETGAPWQREFVPDPVSLFRYSALTFNGHRIHYDRSYVTQEEGYPGLIVHGPLIATLLVDLVRRQVPGARLASFQFRAVRPTFDLHPFRLNGRPSADGKTVELWACDHEGWLTMQAQATLA
;
A
#
# COMPACT_ATOMS: atom_id res chain seq x y z
N MET A 1 -2.67 19.50 -27.30
CA MET A 1 -1.34 18.93 -27.02
C MET A 1 -1.04 19.29 -25.56
N ASN A 2 -1.17 18.35 -24.64
CA ASN A 2 -0.78 18.58 -23.25
C ASN A 2 0.74 18.54 -23.19
N THR A 3 1.37 19.67 -22.99
CA THR A 3 2.80 19.76 -22.66
C THR A 3 3.03 18.90 -21.42
N PRO A 4 4.06 18.05 -21.37
CA PRO A 4 4.36 17.30 -20.17
C PRO A 4 4.58 18.31 -19.03
N THR A 5 3.86 18.09 -17.93
CA THR A 5 4.00 18.96 -16.74
C THR A 5 5.41 18.78 -16.19
N THR A 6 6.28 19.74 -16.47
CA THR A 6 7.62 19.83 -15.88
C THR A 6 7.58 20.73 -14.67
N LEU A 7 8.30 20.36 -13.61
CA LEU A 7 8.45 21.16 -12.40
C LEU A 7 9.66 22.08 -12.56
N ASP A 8 9.46 23.37 -12.42
CA ASP A 8 10.58 24.34 -12.36
C ASP A 8 11.29 24.32 -10.99
N ALA A 9 12.41 25.03 -10.90
CA ALA A 9 13.23 25.04 -9.69
C ALA A 9 12.49 25.62 -8.47
N ASP A 10 11.65 26.64 -8.68
CA ASP A 10 10.90 27.30 -7.61
C ASP A 10 9.77 26.38 -7.08
N GLN A 11 9.08 25.68 -7.97
CA GLN A 11 8.09 24.67 -7.61
C GLN A 11 8.74 23.53 -6.81
N VAL A 12 9.89 23.03 -7.26
CA VAL A 12 10.63 21.97 -6.53
C VAL A 12 11.06 22.47 -5.16
N ALA A 13 11.59 23.70 -5.05
CA ALA A 13 11.97 24.30 -3.77
C ALA A 13 10.76 24.43 -2.84
N HIS A 14 9.62 24.90 -3.37
CA HIS A 14 8.38 24.98 -2.62
C HIS A 14 7.93 23.61 -2.10
N LEU A 15 7.91 22.58 -2.94
CA LEU A 15 7.51 21.22 -2.54
C LEU A 15 8.45 20.62 -1.48
N ARG A 16 9.77 20.92 -1.56
CA ARG A 16 10.75 20.51 -0.54
C ARG A 16 10.53 21.15 0.82
N SER A 17 9.85 22.31 0.89
CA SER A 17 9.53 22.94 2.18
C SER A 17 8.57 22.11 3.05
N TRP A 18 7.98 21.04 2.51
CA TRP A 18 7.22 20.05 3.28
C TRP A 18 8.09 19.04 4.05
N GLU A 19 9.39 18.94 3.75
CA GLU A 19 10.30 18.07 4.52
C GLU A 19 10.30 18.47 5.99
N GLY A 20 10.24 17.48 6.87
CA GLY A 20 10.14 17.66 8.31
C GLY A 20 8.73 17.93 8.83
N ARG A 21 7.75 18.21 7.98
CA ARG A 21 6.36 18.39 8.41
C ARG A 21 5.85 17.09 9.04
N SER A 22 5.18 17.21 10.18
CA SER A 22 4.64 16.07 10.92
C SER A 22 3.19 16.28 11.34
N GLU A 23 2.50 15.17 11.60
CA GLU A 23 1.17 15.13 12.19
C GLU A 23 1.07 13.92 13.12
N THR A 24 0.14 13.96 14.05
CA THR A 24 -0.18 12.84 14.94
C THR A 24 -1.68 12.58 14.90
N LEU A 25 -2.05 11.34 14.65
CA LEU A 25 -3.42 10.85 14.69
C LEU A 25 -3.57 9.89 15.87
N ALA A 26 -4.71 9.96 16.57
CA ALA A 26 -5.09 9.00 17.60
C ALA A 26 -6.23 8.12 17.10
N ASP A 27 -6.25 6.88 17.51
CA ASP A 27 -7.32 5.93 17.19
C ASP A 27 -7.45 4.88 18.31
N GLU A 28 -8.54 4.15 18.31
CA GLU A 28 -8.79 3.00 19.17
C GLU A 28 -8.76 1.71 18.33
N ILE A 29 -7.95 0.75 18.76
CA ILE A 29 -7.84 -0.53 18.05
C ILE A 29 -9.03 -1.42 18.40
N VAL A 30 -10.07 -1.40 17.58
CA VAL A 30 -11.30 -2.17 17.78
C VAL A 30 -11.31 -3.45 16.95
N ALA A 31 -12.00 -4.50 17.40
CA ALA A 31 -12.00 -5.81 16.76
C ALA A 31 -12.78 -5.88 15.42
N ALA A 32 -13.70 -4.93 15.16
CA ALA A 32 -14.59 -5.02 14.00
C ALA A 32 -13.87 -5.01 12.65
N PRO A 33 -12.91 -4.09 12.37
CA PRO A 33 -12.15 -4.10 11.12
C PRO A 33 -11.34 -5.38 10.92
N LEU A 34 -10.75 -5.93 11.99
CA LEU A 34 -9.98 -7.20 11.92
C LEU A 34 -10.88 -8.38 11.49
N ARG A 35 -12.10 -8.46 12.03
CA ARG A 35 -13.08 -9.48 11.60
C ARG A 35 -13.49 -9.30 10.13
N GLY A 36 -13.67 -8.06 9.68
CA GLY A 36 -13.94 -7.74 8.29
C GLY A 36 -12.81 -8.19 7.36
N GLN A 37 -11.57 -7.94 7.75
CA GLN A 37 -10.39 -8.33 6.98
C GLN A 37 -10.20 -9.86 6.96
N SER A 38 -10.43 -10.55 8.09
CA SER A 38 -10.41 -12.01 8.16
C SER A 38 -11.42 -12.60 7.17
N ALA A 39 -12.65 -12.08 7.16
CA ALA A 39 -13.70 -12.51 6.24
C ALA A 39 -13.39 -12.17 4.77
N LEU A 40 -12.71 -11.08 4.48
CA LEU A 40 -12.28 -10.73 3.11
C LEU A 40 -11.21 -11.69 2.58
N LEU A 41 -10.34 -12.18 3.47
CA LEU A 41 -9.23 -13.06 3.12
C LEU A 41 -9.60 -14.55 3.20
N ASP A 42 -10.86 -14.89 3.50
CA ASP A 42 -11.32 -16.26 3.76
C ASP A 42 -10.42 -16.97 4.79
N ARG A 43 -10.23 -16.31 5.94
CA ARG A 43 -9.45 -16.86 7.05
C ARG A 43 -10.37 -17.39 8.15
N ASP A 44 -10.01 -18.55 8.67
CA ASP A 44 -10.58 -19.10 9.90
C ASP A 44 -9.69 -18.70 11.10
N ASP A 45 -9.54 -17.37 11.28
CA ASP A 45 -8.79 -16.84 12.43
C ASP A 45 -9.64 -16.96 13.70
N PRO A 46 -9.02 -17.20 14.88
CA PRO A 46 -9.71 -17.08 16.14
C PRO A 46 -10.42 -15.73 16.27
N ARG A 47 -11.61 -15.71 16.88
CA ARG A 47 -12.38 -14.47 17.03
C ARG A 47 -11.55 -13.44 17.81
N GLN A 48 -11.26 -12.31 17.19
CA GLN A 48 -10.53 -11.22 17.83
C GLN A 48 -11.34 -10.64 18.99
N ALA A 49 -10.70 -10.55 20.14
CA ALA A 49 -11.23 -10.01 21.40
C ALA A 49 -10.21 -9.02 21.98
N ALA A 50 -10.56 -8.35 23.07
CA ALA A 50 -9.64 -7.49 23.80
C ALA A 50 -8.33 -8.24 24.11
N GLY A 51 -7.19 -7.61 23.88
CA GLY A 51 -5.86 -8.18 24.04
C GLY A 51 -5.35 -9.02 22.86
N SER A 52 -6.16 -9.31 21.84
CA SER A 52 -5.70 -10.00 20.63
C SER A 52 -4.72 -9.11 19.86
N ASP A 53 -3.58 -9.65 19.44
CA ASP A 53 -2.60 -8.93 18.61
C ASP A 53 -3.21 -8.55 17.25
N VAL A 54 -2.88 -7.36 16.75
CA VAL A 54 -3.21 -6.94 15.39
C VAL A 54 -2.27 -7.67 14.42
N PRO A 55 -2.80 -8.45 13.47
CA PRO A 55 -1.96 -9.13 12.50
C PRO A 55 -1.11 -8.16 11.67
N PRO A 56 0.07 -8.56 11.19
CA PRO A 56 0.93 -7.71 10.37
C PRO A 56 0.18 -7.13 9.17
N LEU A 57 0.39 -5.85 8.87
CA LEU A 57 -0.27 -5.01 7.87
C LEU A 57 -1.74 -4.67 8.16
N TRP A 58 -2.40 -5.29 9.13
CA TRP A 58 -3.80 -4.98 9.43
C TRP A 58 -3.95 -3.68 10.26
N HIS A 59 -2.86 -3.07 10.70
CA HIS A 59 -2.87 -1.71 11.25
C HIS A 59 -3.32 -0.66 10.21
N TRP A 60 -3.28 -0.97 8.90
CA TRP A 60 -3.84 -0.14 7.82
C TRP A 60 -5.37 -0.02 7.86
N LEU A 61 -6.04 -0.78 8.71
CA LEU A 61 -7.49 -0.69 8.96
C LEU A 61 -7.86 0.38 9.99
N TYR A 62 -6.85 1.08 10.54
CA TYR A 62 -6.99 2.12 11.55
C TYR A 62 -6.31 3.41 11.10
N PHE A 63 -6.51 4.49 11.86
CA PHE A 63 -5.99 5.81 11.51
C PHE A 63 -6.44 6.25 10.10
N LEU A 64 -7.69 5.93 9.78
CA LEU A 64 -8.27 6.13 8.46
C LEU A 64 -8.36 7.62 8.10
N PRO A 65 -8.27 8.01 6.80
CA PRO A 65 -8.40 9.41 6.38
C PRO A 65 -9.80 9.94 6.73
N GLN A 66 -9.86 11.11 7.36
CA GLN A 66 -11.11 11.73 7.84
C GLN A 66 -11.40 13.07 7.14
N ALA A 67 -10.95 13.22 5.89
CA ALA A 67 -11.25 14.41 5.12
C ALA A 67 -12.78 14.55 4.91
N PRO A 68 -13.38 15.73 5.18
CA PRO A 68 -14.79 15.98 4.89
C PRO A 68 -15.11 15.75 3.41
N GLN A 69 -16.34 15.32 3.08
CA GLN A 69 -16.76 15.06 1.70
C GLN A 69 -16.51 16.25 0.76
N SER A 70 -16.66 17.48 1.26
CA SER A 70 -16.38 18.71 0.49
C SER A 70 -14.89 18.91 0.15
N GLN A 71 -13.99 18.14 0.76
CA GLN A 71 -12.54 18.16 0.52
C GLN A 71 -12.07 16.92 -0.24
N ILE A 72 -12.97 16.13 -0.81
CA ILE A 72 -12.63 15.00 -1.66
C ILE A 72 -12.60 15.45 -3.12
N GLY A 73 -11.52 15.10 -3.80
CA GLY A 73 -11.33 15.37 -5.23
C GLY A 73 -12.14 14.41 -6.13
N PRO A 74 -12.19 14.69 -7.45
CA PRO A 74 -12.96 13.89 -8.40
C PRO A 74 -12.47 12.47 -8.55
N ASP A 75 -11.21 12.19 -8.18
CA ASP A 75 -10.61 10.85 -8.15
C ASP A 75 -10.94 10.05 -6.88
N GLY A 76 -11.60 10.69 -5.90
CA GLY A 76 -11.95 10.08 -4.61
C GLY A 76 -10.88 10.22 -3.52
N HIS A 77 -9.77 10.90 -3.79
CA HIS A 77 -8.79 11.23 -2.76
C HIS A 77 -9.07 12.59 -2.11
N PRO A 78 -8.59 12.82 -0.87
CA PRO A 78 -8.54 14.16 -0.31
C PRO A 78 -7.81 15.14 -1.24
N LEU A 79 -8.30 16.38 -1.30
CA LEU A 79 -7.65 17.45 -2.04
C LEU A 79 -6.19 17.62 -1.59
N ARG A 80 -5.35 18.04 -2.52
CA ARG A 80 -3.90 18.17 -2.30
C ARG A 80 -3.57 19.38 -1.43
N GLY A 81 -2.40 19.37 -0.76
CA GLY A 81 -1.91 20.47 0.07
C GLY A 81 -2.26 20.35 1.56
N GLY A 82 -2.83 19.21 1.97
CA GLY A 82 -2.94 18.82 3.38
C GLY A 82 -1.59 18.44 3.98
N PHE A 83 -1.51 17.27 4.60
CA PHE A 83 -0.23 16.76 5.14
C PHE A 83 0.82 16.58 4.03
N LEU A 84 0.45 15.92 2.93
CA LEU A 84 1.34 15.74 1.78
C LEU A 84 1.47 17.02 0.94
N PRO A 85 2.62 17.24 0.26
CA PRO A 85 2.85 18.43 -0.56
C PRO A 85 1.85 18.53 -1.72
N PRO A 86 1.51 19.78 -2.17
CA PRO A 86 0.56 20.04 -3.25
C PRO A 86 1.18 19.80 -4.64
N VAL A 87 1.62 18.57 -4.88
CA VAL A 87 2.33 18.20 -6.11
C VAL A 87 1.39 18.32 -7.33
N PRO A 88 1.76 19.12 -8.36
CA PRO A 88 0.88 19.32 -9.53
C PRO A 88 0.91 18.16 -10.54
N LEU A 89 1.74 17.12 -10.32
CA LEU A 89 1.76 15.94 -11.17
C LEU A 89 0.50 15.10 -10.93
N PRO A 90 -0.26 14.73 -12.00
CA PRO A 90 -1.61 14.18 -11.84
C PRO A 90 -1.64 12.80 -11.19
N ARG A 91 -0.70 11.92 -11.49
CA ARG A 91 -0.71 10.54 -11.01
C ARG A 91 0.07 10.39 -9.72
N ARG A 92 -0.57 9.84 -8.68
CA ARG A 92 0.03 9.49 -7.39
C ARG A 92 -0.11 8.00 -7.17
N MET A 93 0.97 7.35 -6.75
CA MET A 93 0.96 5.94 -6.38
C MET A 93 1.77 5.69 -5.11
N TRP A 94 1.33 4.77 -4.27
CA TRP A 94 2.14 4.19 -3.21
C TRP A 94 3.01 3.09 -3.83
N ALA A 95 4.26 3.42 -4.09
CA ALA A 95 5.17 2.59 -4.86
C ALA A 95 5.81 1.45 -4.05
N GLY A 96 5.86 1.60 -2.74
CA GLY A 96 6.42 0.59 -1.84
C GLY A 96 6.45 1.06 -0.40
N GLY A 97 6.93 0.18 0.47
CA GLY A 97 7.06 0.49 1.89
C GLY A 97 7.97 -0.49 2.62
N ARG A 98 8.39 -0.07 3.81
CA ARG A 98 9.24 -0.83 4.72
C ARG A 98 8.65 -0.76 6.12
N LEU A 99 8.50 -1.90 6.77
CA LEU A 99 7.91 -2.00 8.11
C LEU A 99 8.85 -2.77 9.04
N GLN A 100 8.90 -2.35 10.30
CA GLN A 100 9.61 -3.03 11.39
C GLN A 100 8.70 -3.07 12.61
N TRP A 101 8.46 -4.26 13.14
CA TRP A 101 7.63 -4.49 14.33
C TRP A 101 8.47 -4.63 15.58
N GLN A 102 7.98 -4.05 16.68
CA GLN A 102 8.48 -4.39 18.03
C GLN A 102 7.79 -5.70 18.45
N THR A 103 8.55 -6.79 18.45
CA THR A 103 7.99 -8.13 18.68
C THR A 103 7.50 -8.34 20.12
N ASP A 104 7.97 -7.56 21.06
CA ASP A 104 7.57 -7.56 22.47
C ASP A 104 6.40 -6.59 22.80
N ASN A 105 6.13 -5.62 21.91
CA ASN A 105 5.03 -4.68 22.06
C ASN A 105 4.18 -4.54 20.79
N PRO A 106 3.42 -5.58 20.36
CA PRO A 106 2.50 -5.46 19.23
C PRO A 106 1.28 -4.58 19.58
N LEU A 107 0.68 -3.95 18.56
CA LEU A 107 -0.65 -3.34 18.71
C LEU A 107 -1.68 -4.42 19.04
N ARG A 108 -2.62 -4.12 19.96
CA ARG A 108 -3.66 -5.06 20.40
C ARG A 108 -5.05 -4.43 20.37
N VAL A 109 -6.04 -5.27 20.19
CA VAL A 109 -7.45 -4.87 20.37
C VAL A 109 -7.66 -4.34 21.79
N GLY A 110 -8.21 -3.12 21.89
CA GLY A 110 -8.40 -2.38 23.12
C GLY A 110 -7.32 -1.31 23.37
N ASP A 111 -6.26 -1.27 22.58
CA ASP A 111 -5.26 -0.21 22.71
C ASP A 111 -5.82 1.15 22.25
N ALA A 112 -5.61 2.18 23.08
CA ALA A 112 -5.57 3.56 22.60
C ALA A 112 -4.21 3.78 21.95
N ALA A 113 -4.19 4.04 20.65
CA ALA A 113 -2.97 4.08 19.86
C ALA A 113 -2.78 5.44 19.16
N GLN A 114 -1.53 5.75 18.84
CA GLN A 114 -1.16 6.95 18.08
C GLN A 114 -0.31 6.57 16.87
N LYS A 115 -0.53 7.29 15.78
CA LYS A 115 0.32 7.29 14.59
C LYS A 115 0.95 8.67 14.45
N HIS A 116 2.26 8.76 14.65
CA HIS A 116 3.06 9.95 14.34
C HIS A 116 3.63 9.79 12.93
N SER A 117 3.32 10.74 12.05
CA SER A 117 3.78 10.74 10.65
C SER A 117 4.70 11.93 10.43
N ARG A 118 5.81 11.73 9.67
CA ARG A 118 6.74 12.77 9.29
C ARG A 118 7.16 12.62 7.84
N ILE A 119 7.15 13.70 7.07
CA ILE A 119 7.73 13.72 5.72
C ILE A 119 9.26 13.72 5.86
N ALA A 120 9.88 12.60 5.53
CA ALA A 120 11.32 12.41 5.67
C ALA A 120 12.10 13.04 4.51
N SER A 121 11.56 12.94 3.28
CA SER A 121 12.21 13.54 2.12
C SER A 121 11.26 13.83 0.97
N VAL A 122 11.59 14.84 0.16
CA VAL A 122 10.92 15.19 -1.10
C VAL A 122 11.99 15.30 -2.18
N LYS A 123 12.05 14.31 -3.10
CA LYS A 123 13.10 14.22 -4.13
C LYS A 123 12.50 14.30 -5.52
N HIS A 124 12.98 15.27 -6.30
CA HIS A 124 12.63 15.42 -7.72
C HIS A 124 13.64 14.69 -8.60
N LYS A 125 13.15 14.00 -9.63
CA LYS A 125 13.95 13.45 -10.72
C LYS A 125 13.28 13.79 -12.04
N SER A 126 14.05 14.35 -12.96
CA SER A 126 13.62 14.56 -14.34
C SER A 126 14.18 13.48 -15.24
N GLY A 127 13.35 12.96 -16.13
CA GLY A 127 13.72 11.89 -17.03
C GLY A 127 13.01 11.98 -18.38
N ARG A 128 13.33 11.07 -19.30
CA ARG A 128 12.76 11.05 -20.65
C ARG A 128 11.23 10.89 -20.69
N THR A 129 10.64 10.32 -19.65
CA THR A 129 9.20 10.07 -19.52
C THR A 129 8.47 11.16 -18.73
N GLY A 130 9.11 12.30 -18.46
CA GLY A 130 8.61 13.40 -17.64
C GLY A 130 9.19 13.41 -16.22
N ASP A 131 8.65 14.28 -15.40
CA ASP A 131 9.09 14.46 -14.03
C ASP A 131 8.48 13.42 -13.09
N LEU A 132 9.29 13.01 -12.13
CA LEU A 132 8.93 12.19 -10.99
C LEU A 132 9.23 12.96 -9.70
N LEU A 133 8.30 12.96 -8.77
CA LEU A 133 8.52 13.44 -7.42
C LEU A 133 8.30 12.29 -6.44
N PHE A 134 9.33 12.00 -5.66
CA PHE A 134 9.30 10.99 -4.61
C PHE A 134 9.09 11.68 -3.27
N VAL A 135 8.12 11.22 -2.51
CA VAL A 135 7.86 11.66 -1.14
C VAL A 135 7.97 10.44 -0.24
N GLU A 136 8.94 10.48 0.66
CA GLU A 136 9.11 9.46 1.69
C GLU A 136 8.43 9.94 2.97
N VAL A 137 7.54 9.13 3.52
CA VAL A 137 6.84 9.42 4.78
C VAL A 137 7.15 8.32 5.77
N GLU A 138 7.68 8.72 6.93
CA GLU A 138 7.89 7.83 8.07
C GLU A 138 6.69 7.90 9.02
N HIS A 139 6.25 6.74 9.50
CA HIS A 139 5.20 6.59 10.49
C HIS A 139 5.73 5.79 11.68
N ALA A 140 5.45 6.26 12.89
CA ALA A 140 5.66 5.54 14.13
C ALA A 140 4.31 5.30 14.80
N PHE A 141 3.99 4.04 15.07
CA PHE A 141 2.76 3.64 15.75
C PHE A 141 3.11 3.24 17.19
N SER A 142 2.37 3.78 18.14
CA SER A 142 2.60 3.55 19.56
C SER A 142 1.30 3.33 20.32
N ASN A 143 1.38 2.59 21.42
CA ASN A 143 0.35 2.44 22.44
C ASN A 143 0.85 2.96 23.78
N ALA A 144 0.15 2.68 24.90
CA ALA A 144 0.55 3.12 26.23
C ALA A 144 1.90 2.55 26.70
N GLN A 145 2.38 1.45 26.11
CA GLN A 145 3.65 0.81 26.42
C GLN A 145 4.82 1.35 25.56
N GLY A 146 4.55 2.18 24.57
CA GLY A 146 5.54 2.79 23.71
C GLY A 146 5.41 2.36 22.24
N LEU A 147 6.53 2.38 21.52
CA LEU A 147 6.57 2.05 20.09
C LEU A 147 6.14 0.61 19.82
N CYS A 148 5.28 0.42 18.83
CA CYS A 148 4.77 -0.88 18.36
C CYS A 148 5.35 -1.28 17.01
N LEU A 149 5.40 -0.33 16.06
CA LEU A 149 5.99 -0.52 14.74
C LEU A 149 6.40 0.82 14.13
N THR A 150 7.36 0.75 13.22
CA THR A 150 7.69 1.84 12.30
C THR A 150 7.37 1.42 10.87
N GLU A 151 6.96 2.37 10.07
CA GLU A 151 6.63 2.15 8.66
C GLU A 151 7.13 3.34 7.83
N THR A 152 7.66 3.04 6.64
CA THR A 152 8.01 4.06 5.66
C THR A 152 7.19 3.85 4.40
N HIS A 153 6.51 4.90 3.93
CA HIS A 153 5.81 4.93 2.65
C HIS A 153 6.66 5.60 1.59
N ASP A 154 6.85 4.92 0.45
CA ASP A 154 7.45 5.48 -0.75
C ASP A 154 6.32 5.92 -1.70
N ILE A 155 6.00 7.19 -1.71
CA ILE A 155 4.97 7.78 -2.57
C ILE A 155 5.63 8.39 -3.80
N VAL A 156 5.12 8.07 -4.98
CA VAL A 156 5.61 8.60 -6.25
C VAL A 156 4.51 9.35 -6.96
N TYR A 157 4.82 10.59 -7.31
CA TYR A 157 4.01 11.40 -8.21
C TYR A 157 4.67 11.42 -9.59
N ARG A 158 3.87 11.33 -10.65
CA ARG A 158 4.37 11.37 -12.02
C ARG A 158 3.41 12.12 -12.95
N ALA A 159 3.96 12.60 -14.05
CA ALA A 159 3.18 13.14 -15.16
C ALA A 159 2.19 12.12 -15.71
N ALA A 160 1.15 12.58 -16.40
CA ALA A 160 0.27 11.71 -17.16
C ALA A 160 1.08 10.93 -18.21
N ALA A 161 0.64 9.72 -18.54
CA ALA A 161 1.25 8.97 -19.63
C ALA A 161 1.06 9.73 -20.95
N VAL A 162 2.11 9.82 -21.75
CA VAL A 162 2.03 10.39 -23.09
C VAL A 162 1.37 9.33 -23.99
N PRO A 163 0.24 9.64 -24.65
CA PRO A 163 -0.38 8.71 -25.58
C PRO A 163 0.62 8.26 -26.66
N GLY A 164 0.72 6.95 -26.87
CA GLY A 164 1.66 6.38 -27.87
C GLY A 164 3.12 6.30 -27.41
N ALA A 165 3.45 6.67 -26.16
CA ALA A 165 4.77 6.41 -25.61
C ALA A 165 5.02 4.89 -25.53
N PRO A 166 6.25 4.42 -25.80
CA PRO A 166 6.59 3.03 -25.63
C PRO A 166 6.32 2.57 -24.19
N GLU A 167 5.58 1.48 -24.05
CA GLU A 167 5.41 0.84 -22.75
C GLU A 167 6.75 0.29 -22.26
N VAL A 168 6.97 0.39 -20.95
CA VAL A 168 8.12 -0.27 -20.32
C VAL A 168 7.88 -1.78 -20.43
N PRO A 169 8.81 -2.55 -21.03
CA PRO A 169 8.65 -3.99 -21.14
C PRO A 169 8.39 -4.61 -19.75
N PRO A 170 7.45 -5.56 -19.66
CA PRO A 170 7.18 -6.23 -18.40
C PRO A 170 8.38 -7.08 -17.96
N THR A 171 8.55 -7.21 -16.67
CA THR A 171 9.56 -8.11 -16.07
C THR A 171 8.92 -9.45 -15.80
N ALA A 172 9.52 -10.55 -16.28
CA ALA A 172 9.04 -11.89 -15.96
C ALA A 172 9.23 -12.16 -14.46
N ALA A 173 8.21 -12.75 -13.84
CA ALA A 173 8.32 -13.21 -12.46
C ALA A 173 9.13 -14.51 -12.38
N GLU A 174 9.74 -14.75 -11.22
CA GLU A 174 10.37 -16.03 -10.96
C GLU A 174 9.33 -17.16 -10.91
N THR A 175 9.76 -18.36 -11.32
CA THR A 175 8.93 -19.57 -11.32
C THR A 175 9.42 -20.59 -10.28
N GLY A 176 8.61 -21.62 -10.03
CA GLY A 176 9.01 -22.70 -9.12
C GLY A 176 9.03 -22.31 -7.63
N ALA A 177 8.17 -21.37 -7.22
CA ALA A 177 7.97 -21.06 -5.82
C ALA A 177 7.39 -22.28 -5.08
N PRO A 178 7.94 -22.65 -3.90
CA PRO A 178 7.38 -23.73 -3.08
C PRO A 178 6.02 -23.36 -2.47
N TRP A 179 5.77 -22.07 -2.23
CA TRP A 179 4.49 -21.57 -1.75
C TRP A 179 3.79 -20.80 -2.86
N GLN A 180 2.58 -21.20 -3.16
CA GLN A 180 1.77 -20.55 -4.19
C GLN A 180 0.32 -20.45 -3.72
N ARG A 181 -0.31 -19.34 -4.06
CA ARG A 181 -1.75 -19.11 -3.92
C ARG A 181 -2.25 -18.25 -5.06
N GLU A 182 -3.39 -18.62 -5.62
CA GLU A 182 -4.10 -17.78 -6.56
C GLU A 182 -5.10 -16.89 -5.81
N PHE A 183 -5.26 -15.66 -6.27
CA PHE A 183 -6.32 -14.76 -5.85
C PHE A 183 -7.11 -14.31 -7.08
N VAL A 184 -8.43 -14.41 -6.99
CA VAL A 184 -9.35 -13.95 -8.03
C VAL A 184 -9.91 -12.60 -7.58
N PRO A 185 -9.40 -11.48 -8.09
CA PRO A 185 -9.95 -10.17 -7.76
C PRO A 185 -11.29 -9.99 -8.47
N ASP A 186 -12.24 -9.41 -7.78
CA ASP A 186 -13.54 -9.04 -8.31
C ASP A 186 -13.99 -7.69 -7.72
N PRO A 187 -14.98 -7.00 -8.32
CA PRO A 187 -15.43 -5.70 -7.83
C PRO A 187 -15.91 -5.73 -6.38
N VAL A 188 -16.43 -6.85 -5.89
CA VAL A 188 -16.92 -6.97 -4.50
C VAL A 188 -15.76 -7.01 -3.52
N SER A 189 -14.74 -7.84 -3.79
CA SER A 189 -13.54 -7.93 -2.93
C SER A 189 -12.79 -6.60 -2.87
N LEU A 190 -12.66 -5.90 -4.02
CA LEU A 190 -12.02 -4.59 -4.08
C LEU A 190 -12.81 -3.52 -3.32
N PHE A 191 -14.15 -3.50 -3.49
CA PHE A 191 -15.01 -2.60 -2.72
C PHE A 191 -14.91 -2.88 -1.21
N ARG A 192 -14.94 -4.15 -0.79
CA ARG A 192 -14.82 -4.51 0.64
C ARG A 192 -13.50 -4.03 1.23
N TYR A 193 -12.39 -4.14 0.49
CA TYR A 193 -11.10 -3.61 0.94
C TYR A 193 -11.09 -2.08 0.99
N SER A 194 -11.63 -1.40 -0.02
CA SER A 194 -11.83 0.05 0.00
C SER A 194 -12.65 0.50 1.20
N ALA A 195 -13.74 -0.21 1.53
CA ALA A 195 -14.59 0.10 2.67
C ALA A 195 -13.85 -0.10 4.01
N LEU A 196 -13.08 -1.18 4.16
CA LEU A 196 -12.29 -1.46 5.36
C LEU A 196 -11.18 -0.43 5.61
N THR A 197 -10.58 0.09 4.55
CA THR A 197 -9.49 1.07 4.61
C THR A 197 -9.96 2.51 4.41
N PHE A 198 -11.26 2.72 4.25
CA PHE A 198 -11.90 3.99 3.89
C PHE A 198 -11.23 4.66 2.68
N ASN A 199 -10.77 3.84 1.74
CA ASN A 199 -10.09 4.28 0.53
C ASN A 199 -11.11 4.61 -0.56
N GLY A 200 -11.35 5.91 -0.78
CA GLY A 200 -12.30 6.41 -1.76
C GLY A 200 -11.75 6.50 -3.19
N HIS A 201 -10.52 6.05 -3.48
CA HIS A 201 -9.94 6.17 -4.82
C HIS A 201 -10.73 5.36 -5.85
N ARG A 202 -11.35 6.04 -6.80
CA ARG A 202 -12.30 5.49 -7.77
C ARG A 202 -11.75 4.39 -8.67
N ILE A 203 -10.44 4.35 -8.89
CA ILE A 203 -9.79 3.32 -9.72
C ILE A 203 -10.01 1.89 -9.19
N HIS A 204 -10.38 1.75 -7.91
CA HIS A 204 -10.55 0.44 -7.28
C HIS A 204 -11.99 -0.08 -7.31
N TYR A 205 -13.00 0.78 -7.57
CA TYR A 205 -14.41 0.39 -7.51
C TYR A 205 -15.31 1.00 -8.59
N ASP A 206 -14.87 2.05 -9.28
CA ASP A 206 -15.64 2.70 -10.35
C ASP A 206 -15.08 2.33 -11.71
N ARG A 207 -15.65 1.29 -12.32
CA ARG A 207 -15.20 0.79 -13.62
C ARG A 207 -15.31 1.84 -14.74
N SER A 208 -16.37 2.64 -14.74
CA SER A 208 -16.57 3.69 -15.73
C SER A 208 -15.44 4.71 -15.66
N TYR A 209 -15.14 5.19 -14.46
CA TYR A 209 -14.07 6.16 -14.23
C TYR A 209 -12.70 5.60 -14.63
N VAL A 210 -12.35 4.40 -14.15
CA VAL A 210 -11.03 3.83 -14.41
C VAL A 210 -10.77 3.54 -15.87
N THR A 211 -11.82 3.20 -16.64
CA THR A 211 -11.66 2.89 -18.07
C THR A 211 -11.78 4.12 -18.97
N GLN A 212 -12.66 5.06 -18.65
CA GLN A 212 -12.94 6.21 -19.53
C GLN A 212 -12.08 7.43 -19.17
N GLU A 213 -11.79 7.67 -17.88
CA GLU A 213 -11.04 8.84 -17.43
C GLU A 213 -9.54 8.50 -17.21
N GLU A 214 -9.24 7.35 -16.59
CA GLU A 214 -7.87 6.95 -16.32
C GLU A 214 -7.22 6.13 -17.45
N GLY A 215 -8.04 5.54 -18.35
CA GLY A 215 -7.59 4.77 -19.51
C GLY A 215 -7.00 3.40 -19.16
N TYR A 216 -7.34 2.84 -18.00
CA TYR A 216 -6.94 1.49 -17.62
C TYR A 216 -7.92 0.44 -18.15
N PRO A 217 -7.49 -0.82 -18.37
CA PRO A 217 -8.36 -1.86 -18.94
C PRO A 217 -9.43 -2.37 -17.96
N GLY A 218 -9.26 -2.16 -16.66
CA GLY A 218 -10.16 -2.64 -15.61
C GLY A 218 -9.88 -2.00 -14.27
N LEU A 219 -10.57 -2.43 -13.20
CA LEU A 219 -10.32 -1.98 -11.85
C LEU A 219 -8.92 -2.39 -11.40
N ILE A 220 -8.23 -1.48 -10.73
CA ILE A 220 -6.90 -1.74 -10.21
C ILE A 220 -7.02 -2.40 -8.83
N VAL A 221 -6.33 -3.51 -8.65
CA VAL A 221 -6.17 -4.14 -7.34
C VAL A 221 -5.30 -3.25 -6.45
N HIS A 222 -5.74 -2.98 -5.23
CA HIS A 222 -4.97 -2.15 -4.30
C HIS A 222 -3.59 -2.73 -4.03
N GLY A 223 -2.53 -1.93 -4.17
CA GLY A 223 -1.19 -2.34 -3.80
C GLY A 223 -1.09 -2.85 -2.35
N PRO A 224 -1.68 -2.15 -1.35
CA PRO A 224 -1.76 -2.64 0.02
C PRO A 224 -2.51 -3.98 0.18
N LEU A 225 -3.53 -4.25 -0.63
CA LEU A 225 -4.20 -5.56 -0.61
C LEU A 225 -3.26 -6.67 -1.09
N ILE A 226 -2.50 -6.42 -2.17
CA ILE A 226 -1.51 -7.40 -2.68
C ILE A 226 -0.43 -7.66 -1.61
N ALA A 227 0.09 -6.61 -0.97
CA ALA A 227 1.06 -6.73 0.12
C ALA A 227 0.47 -7.54 1.30
N THR A 228 -0.80 -7.27 1.68
CA THR A 228 -1.51 -8.02 2.71
C THR A 228 -1.68 -9.49 2.34
N LEU A 229 -2.02 -9.79 1.08
CA LEU A 229 -2.15 -11.17 0.58
C LEU A 229 -0.80 -11.92 0.58
N LEU A 230 0.32 -11.23 0.30
CA LEU A 230 1.66 -11.82 0.39
C LEU A 230 2.03 -12.16 1.84
N VAL A 231 1.73 -11.28 2.79
CA VAL A 231 1.90 -11.57 4.23
C VAL A 231 0.92 -12.66 4.68
N ASP A 232 -0.30 -12.68 4.15
CA ASP A 232 -1.27 -13.74 4.41
C ASP A 232 -0.78 -15.11 3.93
N LEU A 233 -0.06 -15.16 2.80
CA LEU A 233 0.60 -16.38 2.34
C LEU A 233 1.60 -16.88 3.38
N VAL A 234 2.45 -16.01 3.94
CA VAL A 234 3.38 -16.39 5.03
C VAL A 234 2.62 -16.94 6.23
N ARG A 235 1.57 -16.24 6.70
CA ARG A 235 0.75 -16.66 7.85
C ARG A 235 0.03 -18.01 7.63
N ARG A 236 -0.28 -18.36 6.38
CA ARG A 236 -0.88 -19.66 6.03
C ARG A 236 0.15 -20.77 6.00
N GLN A 237 1.36 -20.50 5.52
CA GLN A 237 2.43 -21.49 5.40
C GLN A 237 3.18 -21.73 6.72
N VAL A 238 3.28 -20.69 7.55
CA VAL A 238 3.94 -20.73 8.87
C VAL A 238 2.97 -20.21 9.94
N PRO A 239 2.01 -21.04 10.40
CA PRO A 239 1.08 -20.63 11.44
C PRO A 239 1.80 -20.17 12.72
N GLY A 240 1.37 -19.02 13.25
CA GLY A 240 1.99 -18.43 14.45
C GLY A 240 3.27 -17.63 14.17
N ALA A 241 3.74 -17.55 12.93
CA ALA A 241 4.91 -16.73 12.59
C ALA A 241 4.69 -15.25 13.00
N ARG A 242 5.68 -14.70 13.67
CA ARG A 242 5.78 -13.26 13.96
C ARG A 242 6.75 -12.64 12.97
N LEU A 243 6.39 -11.51 12.41
CA LEU A 243 7.26 -10.76 11.51
C LEU A 243 8.08 -9.74 12.31
N ALA A 244 9.39 -9.73 12.08
CA ALA A 244 10.28 -8.66 12.53
C ALA A 244 10.27 -7.49 11.54
N SER A 245 10.29 -7.81 10.23
CA SER A 245 10.23 -6.78 9.19
C SER A 245 9.52 -7.26 7.94
N PHE A 246 9.04 -6.30 7.14
CA PHE A 246 8.49 -6.54 5.81
C PHE A 246 8.80 -5.35 4.91
N GLN A 247 9.20 -5.63 3.68
CA GLN A 247 9.36 -4.61 2.66
C GLN A 247 8.71 -5.06 1.36
N PHE A 248 8.14 -4.11 0.62
CA PHE A 248 7.52 -4.40 -0.67
C PHE A 248 7.73 -3.26 -1.66
N ARG A 249 7.66 -3.58 -2.94
CA ARG A 249 7.71 -2.64 -4.04
C ARG A 249 6.72 -3.05 -5.13
N ALA A 250 5.81 -2.16 -5.48
CA ALA A 250 4.95 -2.30 -6.64
C ALA A 250 5.79 -2.14 -7.92
N VAL A 251 5.60 -3.03 -8.88
CA VAL A 251 6.33 -3.05 -10.16
C VAL A 251 5.42 -2.60 -11.29
N ARG A 252 4.19 -3.14 -11.34
CA ARG A 252 3.18 -2.73 -12.32
C ARG A 252 1.77 -2.92 -11.74
N PRO A 253 0.74 -2.25 -12.30
CA PRO A 253 -0.63 -2.45 -11.88
C PRO A 253 -1.10 -3.91 -12.08
N THR A 254 -1.93 -4.40 -11.17
CA THR A 254 -2.70 -5.64 -11.31
C THR A 254 -4.17 -5.25 -11.48
N PHE A 255 -4.86 -5.90 -12.44
CA PHE A 255 -6.25 -5.60 -12.76
C PHE A 255 -7.18 -6.73 -12.34
N ASP A 256 -8.45 -6.41 -12.14
CA ASP A 256 -9.50 -7.37 -11.76
C ASP A 256 -10.01 -8.26 -12.90
N LEU A 257 -9.35 -8.22 -14.07
CA LEU A 257 -9.77 -8.93 -15.28
C LEU A 257 -9.40 -10.41 -15.26
N HIS A 258 -8.37 -10.77 -14.49
CA HIS A 258 -7.84 -12.13 -14.43
C HIS A 258 -7.36 -12.45 -13.00
N PRO A 259 -7.31 -13.73 -12.62
CA PRO A 259 -6.61 -14.15 -11.42
C PRO A 259 -5.13 -13.76 -11.45
N PHE A 260 -4.53 -13.54 -10.30
CA PHE A 260 -3.09 -13.36 -10.15
C PHE A 260 -2.52 -14.30 -9.08
N ARG A 261 -1.23 -14.57 -9.15
CA ARG A 261 -0.58 -15.52 -8.25
C ARG A 261 0.30 -14.82 -7.24
N LEU A 262 0.21 -15.30 -6.02
CA LEU A 262 1.05 -14.97 -4.88
C LEU A 262 2.05 -16.10 -4.71
N ASN A 263 3.32 -15.78 -4.58
CA ASN A 263 4.40 -16.73 -4.53
C ASN A 263 5.29 -16.43 -3.33
N GLY A 264 5.88 -17.48 -2.76
CA GLY A 264 6.81 -17.33 -1.64
C GLY A 264 7.91 -18.39 -1.67
N ARG A 265 9.12 -17.98 -1.28
CA ARG A 265 10.28 -18.85 -1.14
C ARG A 265 10.98 -18.56 0.19
N PRO A 266 10.88 -19.45 1.18
CA PRO A 266 11.66 -19.30 2.41
C PRO A 266 13.14 -19.52 2.16
N SER A 267 13.98 -18.81 2.90
CA SER A 267 15.43 -19.08 2.98
C SER A 267 15.69 -20.43 3.62
N ALA A 268 16.90 -20.97 3.43
CA ALA A 268 17.27 -22.27 3.97
C ALA A 268 17.22 -22.34 5.50
N ASP A 269 17.45 -21.22 6.19
CA ASP A 269 17.36 -21.10 7.64
C ASP A 269 15.94 -20.76 8.15
N GLY A 270 14.98 -20.56 7.23
CA GLY A 270 13.59 -20.21 7.53
C GLY A 270 13.37 -18.80 8.10
N LYS A 271 14.41 -17.96 8.18
CA LYS A 271 14.32 -16.65 8.79
C LYS A 271 13.80 -15.56 7.87
N THR A 272 13.98 -15.73 6.57
CA THR A 272 13.48 -14.78 5.57
C THR A 272 12.61 -15.48 4.54
N VAL A 273 11.68 -14.74 3.98
CA VAL A 273 10.82 -15.23 2.89
C VAL A 273 10.84 -14.19 1.78
N GLU A 274 11.31 -14.60 0.60
CA GLU A 274 11.11 -13.84 -0.63
C GLU A 274 9.68 -14.03 -1.10
N LEU A 275 9.01 -12.95 -1.48
CA LEU A 275 7.61 -12.94 -1.86
C LEU A 275 7.42 -12.15 -3.14
N TRP A 276 6.55 -12.61 -4.01
CA TRP A 276 6.18 -11.86 -5.20
C TRP A 276 4.77 -12.17 -5.67
N ALA A 277 4.16 -11.19 -6.32
CA ALA A 277 2.93 -11.38 -7.06
C ALA A 277 3.20 -11.28 -8.56
N CYS A 278 2.53 -12.10 -9.36
CA CYS A 278 2.56 -12.04 -10.81
C CYS A 278 1.15 -12.17 -11.39
N ASP A 279 0.92 -11.50 -12.52
CA ASP A 279 -0.33 -11.57 -13.24
C ASP A 279 -0.55 -12.94 -13.92
N HIS A 280 -1.65 -13.09 -14.65
CA HIS A 280 -2.03 -14.33 -15.32
C HIS A 280 -1.05 -14.74 -16.43
N GLU A 281 -0.31 -13.80 -17.00
CA GLU A 281 0.71 -14.04 -18.02
C GLU A 281 2.10 -14.35 -17.41
N GLY A 282 2.25 -14.20 -16.09
CA GLY A 282 3.51 -14.44 -15.38
C GLY A 282 4.41 -13.20 -15.27
N TRP A 283 3.89 -12.00 -15.52
CA TRP A 283 4.64 -10.77 -15.32
C TRP A 283 4.62 -10.31 -13.86
N LEU A 284 5.77 -9.91 -13.36
CA LEU A 284 5.95 -9.43 -11.99
C LEU A 284 5.14 -8.16 -11.75
N THR A 285 4.26 -8.18 -10.75
CA THR A 285 3.44 -7.02 -10.36
C THR A 285 3.86 -6.42 -9.01
N MET A 286 4.34 -7.23 -8.08
CA MET A 286 4.89 -6.80 -6.81
C MET A 286 5.99 -7.75 -6.36
N GLN A 287 7.03 -7.21 -5.74
CA GLN A 287 8.04 -7.98 -5.03
C GLN A 287 8.11 -7.54 -3.58
N ALA A 288 8.38 -8.49 -2.68
CA ALA A 288 8.45 -8.25 -1.26
C ALA A 288 9.41 -9.21 -0.56
N GLN A 289 9.77 -8.86 0.68
CA GLN A 289 10.54 -9.73 1.57
C GLN A 289 10.01 -9.61 2.98
N ALA A 290 9.84 -10.72 3.65
CA ALA A 290 9.51 -10.80 5.07
C ALA A 290 10.67 -11.37 5.86
N THR A 291 10.94 -10.82 7.05
CA THR A 291 11.86 -11.42 8.04
C THR A 291 11.02 -11.89 9.23
N LEU A 292 11.21 -13.13 9.63
CA LEU A 292 10.56 -13.71 10.79
C LEU A 292 11.35 -13.40 12.06
N ALA A 293 10.62 -13.23 13.18
CA ALA A 293 11.21 -12.95 14.49
C ALA A 293 11.66 -14.23 15.21
#